data_9037ff439ab2d68a7e7f8d396e754185
#
_entry.id   9037ff439ab2d68a7e7f8d396e754185
#
_cell.length_a   1.000
_cell.length_b   1.000
_cell.length_c   1.000
_cell.angle_alpha   90.00
_cell.angle_beta   90.00
_cell.angle_gamma   90.00
#
_symmetry.space_group_name_H-M   'P 1'
#
loop_
_entity.id
_entity.type
_entity.pdbx_description
1 polymer ?
#
loop_
_entity_poly.entity_id
_entity_poly.type
_entity_poly.pdbx_seq_one_letter_code
_entity_poly.pdbx_strand_id
1 'polypeptide(L)'
;MIVIPATLALIVILIYLNTRSMVKLLIVLLAVPFSAIGAVWFLYLLDYNMSTAVWVGMIALLGVDSETGVFMLLYLDLAYDKAMEQGTLTSLSALEDTLVEGAVKRIRPKFMTVATDMIGLVPVLWATGTGSDVMKRISAPLIGGLLTSFLLELLVYPVLYKMWKWNFELRPRR
;
A
#
# COMPACT_ATOMS: atom_id res chain seq x y z
N MET A 1 -15.78 5.56 21.26
CA MET A 1 -14.70 4.56 21.12
C MET A 1 -15.03 3.35 20.22
N ILE A 2 -16.29 3.07 19.90
CA ILE A 2 -16.71 1.93 19.05
C ILE A 2 -16.46 2.18 17.56
N VAL A 3 -16.45 3.45 17.12
CA VAL A 3 -16.35 3.81 15.68
C VAL A 3 -15.05 3.34 15.03
N ILE A 4 -13.90 3.57 15.67
CA ILE A 4 -12.60 3.19 15.10
C ILE A 4 -12.47 1.68 14.85
N PRO A 5 -12.73 0.80 15.86
CA PRO A 5 -12.66 -0.64 15.60
C PRO A 5 -13.73 -1.12 14.61
N ALA A 6 -14.92 -0.51 14.59
CA ALA A 6 -15.96 -0.84 13.62
C ALA A 6 -15.54 -0.47 12.19
N THR A 7 -14.91 0.70 12.00
CA THR A 7 -14.39 1.13 10.70
C THR A 7 -13.26 0.22 10.23
N LEU A 8 -12.31 -0.11 11.10
CA LEU A 8 -11.22 -1.05 10.77
C LEU A 8 -11.76 -2.44 10.40
N ALA A 9 -12.74 -2.95 11.16
CA ALA A 9 -13.37 -4.23 10.82
C ALA A 9 -14.07 -4.17 9.47
N LEU A 10 -14.77 -3.08 9.16
CA LEU A 10 -15.41 -2.89 7.85
C LEU A 10 -14.38 -2.87 6.71
N ILE A 11 -13.26 -2.16 6.87
CA ILE A 11 -12.16 -2.13 5.88
C ILE A 11 -11.63 -3.54 5.65
N VAL A 12 -11.33 -4.29 6.70
CA VAL A 12 -10.84 -5.68 6.61
C VAL A 12 -11.84 -6.57 5.87
N ILE A 13 -13.14 -6.46 6.20
CA ILE A 13 -14.20 -7.22 5.53
C ILE A 13 -14.27 -6.87 4.05
N LEU A 14 -14.23 -5.58 3.69
CA LEU A 14 -14.29 -5.13 2.29
C LEU A 14 -13.08 -5.60 1.49
N ILE A 15 -11.87 -5.52 2.05
CA ILE A 15 -10.65 -6.03 1.40
C ILE A 15 -10.75 -7.55 1.23
N TYR A 16 -11.23 -8.27 2.24
CA TYR A 16 -11.42 -9.71 2.15
C TYR A 16 -12.45 -10.10 1.07
N LEU A 17 -13.59 -9.42 1.01
CA LEU A 17 -14.60 -9.67 -0.01
C LEU A 17 -14.08 -9.40 -1.43
N ASN A 18 -13.23 -8.40 -1.59
CA ASN A 18 -12.61 -8.05 -2.86
C ASN A 18 -11.55 -9.08 -3.27
N THR A 19 -10.63 -9.41 -2.38
CA THR A 19 -9.48 -10.29 -2.69
C THR A 19 -9.80 -11.78 -2.59
N ARG A 20 -10.85 -12.14 -1.87
CA ARG A 20 -11.30 -13.53 -1.56
C ARG A 20 -10.16 -14.44 -1.07
N SER A 21 -9.14 -13.86 -0.44
CA SER A 21 -7.97 -14.59 0.05
C SER A 21 -7.44 -13.95 1.34
N MET A 22 -7.32 -14.76 2.40
CA MET A 22 -6.74 -14.30 3.68
C MET A 22 -5.26 -13.90 3.52
N VAL A 23 -4.52 -14.57 2.65
CA VAL A 23 -3.11 -14.25 2.44
C VAL A 23 -2.96 -12.89 1.76
N LYS A 24 -3.76 -12.60 0.74
CA LYS A 24 -3.76 -11.29 0.07
C LYS A 24 -4.17 -10.18 1.05
N LEU A 25 -5.20 -10.42 1.88
CA LEU A 25 -5.60 -9.51 2.93
C LEU A 25 -4.44 -9.19 3.88
N LEU A 26 -3.70 -10.21 4.34
CA LEU A 26 -2.54 -10.02 5.21
C LEU A 26 -1.42 -9.24 4.54
N ILE A 27 -1.16 -9.47 3.25
CA ILE A 27 -0.16 -8.72 2.47
C ILE A 27 -0.54 -7.24 2.41
N VAL A 28 -1.82 -6.92 2.14
CA VAL A 28 -2.29 -5.51 2.12
C VAL A 28 -2.16 -4.88 3.51
N LEU A 29 -2.58 -5.57 4.56
CA LEU A 29 -2.49 -5.05 5.92
C LEU A 29 -1.04 -4.86 6.40
N LEU A 30 -0.09 -5.59 5.84
CA LEU A 30 1.33 -5.41 6.14
C LEU A 30 1.87 -4.04 5.69
N ALA A 31 1.26 -3.39 4.69
CA ALA A 31 1.63 -2.03 4.28
C ALA A 31 1.42 -1.01 5.41
N VAL A 32 0.38 -1.19 6.21
CA VAL A 32 -0.02 -0.22 7.24
C VAL A 32 1.10 0.09 8.26
N PRO A 33 1.76 -0.88 8.91
CA PRO A 33 2.85 -0.58 9.83
C PRO A 33 4.06 0.08 9.14
N PHE A 34 4.31 -0.24 7.88
CA PHE A 34 5.43 0.36 7.15
C PHE A 34 5.17 1.80 6.72
N SER A 35 3.98 2.10 6.23
CA SER A 35 3.60 3.49 5.94
C SER A 35 3.54 4.34 7.21
N ALA A 36 3.10 3.76 8.32
CA ALA A 36 3.14 4.41 9.63
C ALA A 36 4.56 4.79 10.07
N ILE A 37 5.58 3.99 9.75
CA ILE A 37 6.98 4.34 10.02
C ILE A 37 7.36 5.64 9.31
N GLY A 38 7.07 5.75 8.00
CA GLY A 38 7.36 6.98 7.24
C GLY A 38 6.59 8.19 7.74
N ALA A 39 5.31 7.99 8.09
CA ALA A 39 4.49 9.05 8.66
C ALA A 39 5.07 9.56 9.99
N VAL A 40 5.46 8.67 10.90
CA VAL A 40 6.05 9.03 12.21
C VAL A 40 7.40 9.71 12.04
N TRP A 41 8.27 9.20 11.13
CA TRP A 41 9.55 9.84 10.83
C TRP A 41 9.38 11.25 10.28
N PHE A 42 8.43 11.46 9.39
CA PHE A 42 8.18 12.77 8.82
C PHE A 42 7.60 13.75 9.83
N LEU A 43 6.71 13.30 10.73
CA LEU A 43 6.22 14.08 11.86
C LEU A 43 7.36 14.50 12.80
N TYR A 44 8.27 13.58 13.08
CA TYR A 44 9.45 13.84 13.91
C TYR A 44 10.37 14.90 13.27
N LEU A 45 10.62 14.80 11.96
CA LEU A 45 11.43 15.78 11.22
C LEU A 45 10.82 17.19 11.20
N LEU A 46 9.48 17.29 11.23
CA LEU A 46 8.75 18.56 11.28
C LEU A 46 8.47 19.06 12.70
N ASP A 47 8.91 18.33 13.72
CA ASP A 47 8.66 18.61 15.13
C ASP A 47 7.16 18.77 15.47
N TYR A 48 6.32 17.92 14.86
CA TYR A 48 4.89 17.91 15.10
C TYR A 48 4.49 16.91 16.17
N ASN A 49 3.87 17.42 17.24
CA ASN A 49 3.28 16.57 18.27
C ASN A 49 2.06 15.81 17.77
N MET A 50 1.83 14.62 18.33
CA MET A 50 0.62 13.84 18.07
C MET A 50 -0.62 14.62 18.49
N SER A 51 -1.51 14.85 17.56
CA SER A 51 -2.77 15.58 17.74
C SER A 51 -3.91 14.87 17.03
N THR A 52 -5.16 15.30 17.28
CA THR A 52 -6.33 14.77 16.55
C THR A 52 -6.18 14.92 15.04
N ALA A 53 -5.60 16.03 14.58
CA ALA A 53 -5.35 16.27 13.16
C ALA A 53 -4.35 15.26 12.56
N VAL A 54 -3.29 14.92 13.30
CA VAL A 54 -2.32 13.87 12.89
C VAL A 54 -3.02 12.52 12.80
N TRP A 55 -3.87 12.15 13.75
CA TRP A 55 -4.63 10.90 13.68
C TRP A 55 -5.56 10.83 12.46
N VAL A 56 -6.19 11.94 12.10
CA VAL A 56 -7.00 12.01 10.87
C VAL A 56 -6.13 11.74 9.63
N GLY A 57 -4.93 12.33 9.56
CA GLY A 57 -3.98 12.06 8.48
C GLY A 57 -3.52 10.60 8.45
N MET A 58 -3.26 9.98 9.59
CA MET A 58 -2.90 8.55 9.68
C MET A 58 -4.04 7.63 9.20
N ILE A 59 -5.29 7.95 9.53
CA ILE A 59 -6.45 7.18 9.06
C ILE A 59 -6.63 7.34 7.54
N ALA A 60 -6.44 8.55 7.01
CA ALA A 60 -6.49 8.80 5.58
C ALA A 60 -5.39 8.02 4.83
N LEU A 61 -4.16 8.00 5.38
CA LEU A 61 -3.03 7.22 4.86
C LEU A 61 -3.38 5.73 4.75
N LEU A 62 -4.00 5.16 5.78
CA LEU A 62 -4.44 3.76 5.79
C LEU A 62 -5.43 3.46 4.65
N GLY A 63 -6.31 4.41 4.33
CA GLY A 63 -7.25 4.28 3.20
C GLY A 63 -6.51 4.22 1.86
N VAL A 64 -5.57 5.12 1.62
CA VAL A 64 -4.77 5.16 0.38
C VAL A 64 -3.90 3.92 0.23
N ASP A 65 -3.25 3.46 1.31
CA ASP A 65 -2.43 2.25 1.30
C ASP A 65 -3.26 1.00 0.98
N SER A 66 -4.46 0.89 1.57
CA SER A 66 -5.35 -0.24 1.30
C SER A 66 -5.79 -0.28 -0.17
N GLU A 67 -6.15 0.87 -0.74
CA GLU A 67 -6.52 0.99 -2.14
C GLU A 67 -5.36 0.56 -3.06
N THR A 68 -4.20 1.15 -2.86
CA THR A 68 -3.03 0.91 -3.72
C THR A 68 -2.50 -0.51 -3.58
N GLY A 69 -2.53 -1.09 -2.38
CA GLY A 69 -2.15 -2.47 -2.12
C GLY A 69 -3.04 -3.49 -2.82
N VAL A 70 -4.35 -3.28 -2.81
CA VAL A 70 -5.32 -4.12 -3.53
C VAL A 70 -5.06 -4.08 -5.04
N PHE A 71 -4.82 -2.90 -5.61
CA PHE A 71 -4.51 -2.80 -7.03
C PHE A 71 -3.19 -3.47 -7.39
N MET A 72 -2.14 -3.37 -6.57
CA MET A 72 -0.88 -4.06 -6.83
C MET A 72 -1.09 -5.57 -6.90
N LEU A 73 -1.80 -6.14 -5.93
CA LEU A 73 -2.13 -7.57 -5.92
C LEU A 73 -2.96 -7.99 -7.13
N LEU A 74 -3.91 -7.15 -7.56
CA LEU A 74 -4.70 -7.41 -8.76
C LEU A 74 -3.81 -7.53 -10.01
N TYR A 75 -2.83 -6.64 -10.20
CA TYR A 75 -1.92 -6.71 -11.34
C TYR A 75 -1.00 -7.93 -11.28
N LEU A 76 -0.57 -8.33 -10.08
CA LEU A 76 0.21 -9.55 -9.90
C LEU A 76 -0.63 -10.80 -10.21
N ASP A 77 -1.90 -10.84 -9.78
CA ASP A 77 -2.83 -11.92 -10.12
C ASP A 77 -3.06 -12.02 -11.63
N LEU A 78 -3.37 -10.90 -12.29
CA LEU A 78 -3.59 -10.88 -13.74
C LEU A 78 -2.36 -11.36 -14.52
N ALA A 79 -1.16 -10.99 -14.08
CA ALA A 79 0.08 -11.47 -14.71
C ALA A 79 0.25 -12.97 -14.47
N TYR A 80 0.01 -13.45 -13.25
CA TYR A 80 0.10 -14.85 -12.88
C TYR A 80 -0.91 -15.71 -13.66
N ASP A 81 -2.18 -15.33 -13.67
CA ASP A 81 -3.25 -16.07 -14.35
C ASP A 81 -2.98 -16.18 -15.85
N LYS A 82 -2.55 -15.07 -16.48
CA LYS A 82 -2.14 -15.07 -17.90
C LYS A 82 -0.99 -16.04 -18.18
N ALA A 83 0.01 -16.07 -17.31
CA ALA A 83 1.15 -16.99 -17.48
C ALA A 83 0.76 -18.45 -17.24
N MET A 84 -0.20 -18.71 -16.35
CA MET A 84 -0.80 -20.04 -16.15
C MET A 84 -1.53 -20.52 -17.40
N GLU A 85 -2.38 -19.67 -18.00
CA GLU A 85 -3.12 -19.98 -19.23
C GLU A 85 -2.15 -20.27 -20.41
N GLN A 86 -1.03 -19.56 -20.48
CA GLN A 86 0.00 -19.75 -21.50
C GLN A 86 0.92 -20.95 -21.24
N GLY A 87 0.82 -21.58 -20.06
CA GLY A 87 1.68 -22.71 -19.67
C GLY A 87 3.16 -22.34 -19.50
N THR A 88 3.46 -21.05 -19.29
CA THR A 88 4.85 -20.55 -19.20
C THR A 88 5.47 -20.70 -17.80
N LEU A 89 4.67 -20.99 -16.78
CA LEU A 89 5.11 -21.13 -15.38
C LEU A 89 5.79 -22.48 -15.10
N THR A 90 6.89 -22.76 -15.76
CA THR A 90 7.63 -24.04 -15.65
C THR A 90 8.71 -24.02 -14.58
N SER A 91 9.16 -22.84 -14.14
CA SER A 91 10.26 -22.67 -13.19
C SER A 91 10.05 -21.48 -12.26
N LEU A 92 10.88 -21.41 -11.19
CA LEU A 92 10.88 -20.28 -10.28
C LEU A 92 11.27 -18.95 -10.99
N SER A 93 12.22 -19.03 -11.93
CA SER A 93 12.63 -17.86 -12.71
C SER A 93 11.50 -17.36 -13.62
N ALA A 94 10.73 -18.25 -14.24
CA ALA A 94 9.58 -17.86 -15.05
C ALA A 94 8.49 -17.18 -14.22
N LEU A 95 8.28 -17.62 -12.97
CA LEU A 95 7.39 -16.94 -12.02
C LEU A 95 7.91 -15.54 -11.68
N GLU A 96 9.21 -15.39 -11.39
CA GLU A 96 9.83 -14.09 -11.11
C GLU A 96 9.63 -13.11 -12.25
N ASP A 97 9.96 -13.51 -13.47
CA ASP A 97 9.82 -12.67 -14.66
C ASP A 97 8.37 -12.23 -14.88
N THR A 98 7.42 -13.15 -14.66
CA THR A 98 5.99 -12.87 -14.75
C THR A 98 5.54 -11.83 -13.71
N LEU A 99 5.98 -11.98 -12.47
CA LEU A 99 5.60 -11.06 -11.38
C LEU A 99 6.26 -9.69 -11.56
N VAL A 100 7.51 -9.65 -12.05
CA VAL A 100 8.18 -8.39 -12.41
C VAL A 100 7.43 -7.69 -13.53
N GLU A 101 7.00 -8.40 -14.58
CA GLU A 101 6.17 -7.80 -15.65
C GLU A 101 4.86 -7.21 -15.09
N GLY A 102 4.17 -7.93 -14.21
CA GLY A 102 2.96 -7.45 -13.55
C GLY A 102 3.20 -6.20 -12.71
N ALA A 103 4.25 -6.21 -11.88
CA ALA A 103 4.63 -5.08 -11.05
C ALA A 103 5.02 -3.84 -11.88
N VAL A 104 5.81 -4.02 -12.95
CA VAL A 104 6.24 -2.93 -13.85
C VAL A 104 5.05 -2.22 -14.49
N LYS A 105 4.01 -2.95 -14.88
CA LYS A 105 2.78 -2.35 -15.43
C LYS A 105 2.06 -1.45 -14.42
N ARG A 106 2.20 -1.72 -13.12
CA ARG A 106 1.61 -0.92 -12.04
C ARG A 106 2.48 0.27 -11.64
N ILE A 107 3.79 0.25 -11.87
CA ILE A 107 4.71 1.35 -11.46
C ILE A 107 4.24 2.69 -12.02
N ARG A 108 3.96 2.79 -13.32
CA ARG A 108 3.58 4.06 -13.96
C ARG A 108 2.29 4.67 -13.37
N PRO A 109 1.14 3.95 -13.29
CA PRO A 109 -0.05 4.48 -12.65
C PRO A 109 0.18 4.85 -11.18
N LYS A 110 0.87 4.01 -10.42
CA LYS A 110 1.17 4.27 -9.00
C LYS A 110 2.04 5.51 -8.82
N PHE A 111 3.09 5.65 -9.62
CA PHE A 111 3.96 6.83 -9.58
C PHE A 111 3.16 8.12 -9.88
N MET A 112 2.27 8.08 -10.89
CA MET A 112 1.42 9.23 -11.21
C MET A 112 0.51 9.60 -10.04
N THR A 113 -0.14 8.62 -9.39
CA THR A 113 -1.01 8.87 -8.23
C THR A 113 -0.21 9.50 -7.09
N VAL A 114 0.90 8.87 -6.68
CA VAL A 114 1.75 9.39 -5.59
C VAL A 114 2.31 10.77 -5.91
N ALA A 115 2.75 11.01 -7.15
CA ALA A 115 3.24 12.32 -7.58
C ALA A 115 2.14 13.39 -7.51
N THR A 116 0.92 13.07 -7.94
CA THR A 116 -0.22 13.98 -7.87
C THR A 116 -0.58 14.31 -6.42
N ASP A 117 -0.64 13.31 -5.56
CA ASP A 117 -0.90 13.50 -4.13
C ASP A 117 0.18 14.36 -3.47
N MET A 118 1.46 14.12 -3.78
CA MET A 118 2.57 14.94 -3.29
C MET A 118 2.49 16.38 -3.77
N ILE A 119 2.24 16.61 -5.07
CA ILE A 119 2.10 17.96 -5.63
C ILE A 119 0.93 18.69 -4.97
N GLY A 120 -0.15 17.99 -4.61
CA GLY A 120 -1.29 18.56 -3.91
C GLY A 120 -1.04 18.85 -2.43
N LEU A 121 -0.31 17.98 -1.73
CA LEU A 121 -0.12 18.07 -0.29
C LEU A 121 1.10 18.92 0.11
N VAL A 122 2.18 18.88 -0.67
CA VAL A 122 3.43 19.60 -0.32
C VAL A 122 3.22 21.11 -0.17
N PRO A 123 2.48 21.84 -1.03
CA PRO A 123 2.22 23.26 -0.82
C PRO A 123 1.48 23.59 0.47
N VAL A 124 0.66 22.66 0.98
CA VAL A 124 -0.08 22.84 2.24
C VAL A 124 0.87 23.02 3.42
N LEU A 125 2.07 22.43 3.39
CA LEU A 125 3.05 22.59 4.46
C LEU A 125 3.55 24.03 4.64
N TRP A 126 3.47 24.85 3.60
CA TRP A 126 3.83 26.27 3.66
C TRP A 126 2.62 27.21 3.76
N ALA A 127 1.40 26.66 3.79
CA ALA A 127 0.20 27.48 3.91
C ALA A 127 0.24 28.33 5.18
N THR A 128 -0.26 29.58 5.10
CA THR A 128 -0.38 30.49 6.22
C THR A 128 -1.83 30.96 6.36
N GLY A 129 -2.26 31.30 7.57
CA GLY A 129 -3.62 31.76 7.84
C GLY A 129 -4.35 30.88 8.87
N THR A 130 -5.61 31.23 9.11
CA THR A 130 -6.46 30.52 10.07
C THR A 130 -6.73 29.08 9.59
N GLY A 131 -6.47 28.10 10.47
CA GLY A 131 -6.66 26.68 10.16
C GLY A 131 -5.49 26.00 9.40
N SER A 132 -4.50 26.75 8.94
CA SER A 132 -3.34 26.17 8.23
C SER A 132 -2.55 25.17 9.07
N ASP A 133 -2.47 25.36 10.39
CA ASP A 133 -1.79 24.44 11.30
C ASP A 133 -2.45 23.05 11.31
N VAL A 134 -3.78 23.00 11.32
CA VAL A 134 -4.55 21.76 11.25
C VAL A 134 -4.29 21.03 9.92
N MET A 135 -4.33 21.75 8.81
CA MET A 135 -4.10 21.18 7.47
C MET A 135 -2.67 20.64 7.33
N LYS A 136 -1.67 21.35 7.83
CA LYS A 136 -0.27 20.88 7.88
C LYS A 136 -0.13 19.57 8.64
N ARG A 137 -0.77 19.48 9.81
CA ARG A 137 -0.73 18.28 10.67
C ARG A 137 -1.47 17.08 10.06
N ILE A 138 -2.47 17.30 9.22
CA ILE A 138 -3.13 16.24 8.44
C ILE A 138 -2.23 15.79 7.29
N SER A 139 -1.63 16.74 6.57
CA SER A 139 -0.81 16.45 5.37
C SER A 139 0.53 15.81 5.69
N ALA A 140 1.15 16.14 6.82
CA ALA A 140 2.47 15.64 7.17
C ALA A 140 2.55 14.10 7.22
N PRO A 141 1.70 13.36 7.96
CA PRO A 141 1.75 11.90 7.97
C PRO A 141 1.43 11.28 6.61
N LEU A 142 0.55 11.91 5.81
CA LEU A 142 0.25 11.46 4.45
C LEU A 142 1.49 11.52 3.56
N ILE A 143 2.21 12.63 3.56
CA ILE A 143 3.43 12.80 2.73
C ILE A 143 4.49 11.76 3.13
N GLY A 144 4.81 11.65 4.41
CA GLY A 144 5.81 10.71 4.91
C GLY A 144 5.43 9.25 4.66
N GLY A 145 4.16 8.91 4.90
CA GLY A 145 3.64 7.56 4.72
C GLY A 145 3.55 7.14 3.25
N LEU A 146 3.10 8.03 2.35
CA LEU A 146 3.03 7.75 0.92
C LEU A 146 4.39 7.41 0.30
N LEU A 147 5.45 8.09 0.72
CA LEU A 147 6.82 7.80 0.23
C LEU A 147 7.26 6.38 0.64
N THR A 148 7.09 6.04 1.91
CA THR A 148 7.50 4.71 2.41
C THR A 148 6.61 3.59 1.89
N SER A 149 5.30 3.82 1.80
CA SER A 149 4.34 2.89 1.22
C SER A 149 4.64 2.59 -0.25
N PHE A 150 4.96 3.62 -1.05
CA PHE A 150 5.34 3.46 -2.45
C PHE A 150 6.54 2.53 -2.63
N LEU A 151 7.61 2.76 -1.85
CA LEU A 151 8.81 1.92 -1.90
C LEU A 151 8.52 0.48 -1.46
N LEU A 152 7.74 0.31 -0.40
CA LEU A 152 7.37 -1.00 0.10
C LEU A 152 6.57 -1.80 -0.92
N GLU A 153 5.53 -1.20 -1.49
CA GLU A 153 4.67 -1.89 -2.44
C GLU A 153 5.44 -2.40 -3.66
N LEU A 154 6.42 -1.62 -4.14
CA LEU A 154 7.22 -2.03 -5.28
C LEU A 154 8.21 -3.14 -4.96
N LEU A 155 8.80 -3.13 -3.76
CA LEU A 155 9.86 -4.07 -3.39
C LEU A 155 9.32 -5.30 -2.68
N VAL A 156 8.40 -5.14 -1.75
CA VAL A 156 8.00 -6.21 -0.82
C VAL A 156 6.81 -7.01 -1.35
N TYR A 157 5.83 -6.37 -1.99
CA TYR A 157 4.64 -7.09 -2.46
C TYR A 157 4.94 -8.18 -3.50
N PRO A 158 5.74 -7.92 -4.55
CA PRO A 158 6.10 -8.98 -5.50
C PRO A 158 6.84 -10.14 -4.84
N VAL A 159 7.70 -9.85 -3.85
CA VAL A 159 8.46 -10.87 -3.12
C VAL A 159 7.54 -11.73 -2.26
N LEU A 160 6.66 -11.10 -1.48
CA LEU A 160 5.70 -11.83 -0.64
C LEU A 160 4.73 -12.67 -1.48
N TYR A 161 4.24 -12.10 -2.58
CA TYR A 161 3.36 -12.80 -3.51
C TYR A 161 4.06 -14.01 -4.15
N LYS A 162 5.32 -13.86 -4.59
CA LYS A 162 6.16 -14.94 -5.10
C LYS A 162 6.32 -16.06 -4.07
N MET A 163 6.69 -15.72 -2.83
CA MET A 163 6.87 -16.71 -1.75
C MET A 163 5.58 -17.49 -1.49
N TRP A 164 4.45 -16.79 -1.48
CA TRP A 164 3.15 -17.42 -1.29
C TRP A 164 2.79 -18.37 -2.43
N LYS A 165 2.80 -17.91 -3.69
CA LYS A 165 2.44 -18.72 -4.86
C LYS A 165 3.38 -19.92 -5.05
N TRP A 166 4.68 -19.71 -4.87
CA TRP A 166 5.65 -20.79 -4.99
C TRP A 166 5.45 -21.88 -3.94
N ASN A 167 5.28 -21.53 -2.67
CA ASN A 167 5.19 -22.51 -1.60
C ASN A 167 3.85 -23.24 -1.53
N PHE A 168 2.76 -22.62 -1.93
CA PHE A 168 1.42 -23.17 -1.75
C PHE A 168 0.78 -23.71 -3.04
N GLU A 169 1.14 -23.19 -4.20
CA GLU A 169 0.50 -23.60 -5.46
C GLU A 169 1.44 -24.34 -6.43
N LEU A 170 2.68 -23.88 -6.58
CA LEU A 170 3.59 -24.41 -7.61
C LEU A 170 4.57 -25.47 -7.09
N ARG A 171 4.89 -25.48 -5.79
CA ARG A 171 5.80 -26.49 -5.25
C ARG A 171 5.07 -27.83 -5.16
N PRO A 172 5.50 -28.85 -5.93
CA PRO A 172 4.89 -30.19 -5.83
C PRO A 172 5.03 -30.68 -4.39
N ARG A 173 3.93 -31.13 -3.77
CA ARG A 173 3.95 -31.81 -2.49
C ARG A 173 4.83 -33.08 -2.65
N ARG A 174 6.03 -33.05 -2.09
CA ARG A 174 6.83 -34.24 -1.88
C ARG A 174 6.22 -35.11 -0.82
#